data_af5877271e2864790ab65b7009523acb
#
_entry.id   af5877271e2864790ab65b7009523acb
#
_cell.length_a   1.000
_cell.length_b   1.000
_cell.length_c   1.000
_cell.angle_alpha   90.00
_cell.angle_beta   90.00
_cell.angle_gamma   90.00
#
_symmetry.space_group_name_H-M   'P 1'
#
loop_
_entity.id
_entity.type
_entity.pdbx_description
1 polymer ?
#
loop_
_entity_poly.entity_id
_entity_poly.type
_entity_poly.pdbx_seq_one_letter_code
_entity_poly.pdbx_strand_id
1 'polypeptide(L)'
;LFSMIFGLILSQSTYLKNRYFWNFFYQFISKENLLKFEQENLYVKLYKSGYAVFKNYPILGVGNKNYRFETCKNSDEQLKFGYKCLTHPHQLYFEFLSEHGLVGTILILSIFFYLMFKILKSILLSKNYIQIGAFIFVLINFTPLLPSGSFFSDFNITLFWLNFSLMFACNKKTNIFAKNSN
;
A
#
# COMPACT_ATOMS: atom_id res chain seq x y z
N LEU A 1 8.41 -22.43 7.70
CA LEU A 1 7.77 -23.68 7.21
C LEU A 1 6.88 -23.38 5.99
N PHE A 2 5.92 -22.45 6.07
CA PHE A 2 4.99 -22.13 4.98
C PHE A 2 5.70 -21.61 3.70
N SER A 3 6.70 -20.76 3.84
CA SER A 3 7.52 -20.28 2.70
C SER A 3 8.35 -21.38 2.04
N MET A 4 8.84 -22.37 2.83
CA MET A 4 9.55 -23.52 2.29
C MET A 4 8.59 -24.48 1.54
N ILE A 5 7.40 -24.73 2.08
CA ILE A 5 6.38 -25.53 1.41
C ILE A 5 5.91 -24.85 0.13
N PHE A 6 5.67 -23.55 0.15
CA PHE A 6 5.31 -22.75 -1.03
C PHE A 6 6.43 -22.77 -2.09
N GLY A 7 7.69 -22.62 -1.67
CA GLY A 7 8.85 -22.75 -2.55
C GLY A 7 8.98 -24.14 -3.19
N LEU A 8 8.71 -25.20 -2.44
CA LEU A 8 8.70 -26.58 -2.95
C LEU A 8 7.56 -26.81 -3.95
N ILE A 9 6.35 -26.31 -3.68
CA ILE A 9 5.22 -26.40 -4.62
C ILE A 9 5.52 -25.62 -5.91
N LEU A 10 6.08 -24.42 -5.82
CA LEU A 10 6.52 -23.66 -6.99
C LEU A 10 7.60 -24.37 -7.79
N SER A 11 8.52 -25.09 -7.10
CA SER A 11 9.60 -25.82 -7.77
C SER A 11 9.14 -27.08 -8.51
N GLN A 12 8.03 -27.67 -8.13
CA GLN A 12 7.47 -28.88 -8.76
C GLN A 12 6.59 -28.59 -9.98
N SER A 13 5.97 -27.39 -10.05
CA SER A 13 5.07 -27.03 -11.14
C SER A 13 5.76 -26.16 -12.17
N THR A 14 5.97 -26.69 -13.39
CA THR A 14 6.52 -25.94 -14.54
C THR A 14 5.63 -24.73 -14.89
N TYR A 15 4.31 -24.87 -14.75
CA TYR A 15 3.34 -23.80 -14.99
C TYR A 15 3.51 -22.65 -13.98
N LEU A 16 3.62 -22.96 -12.69
CA LEU A 16 3.79 -21.95 -11.65
C LEU A 16 5.17 -21.29 -11.72
N LYS A 17 6.24 -22.06 -12.02
CA LYS A 17 7.57 -21.51 -12.31
C LYS A 17 7.53 -20.50 -13.45
N ASN A 18 6.93 -20.86 -14.59
CA ASN A 18 6.86 -19.99 -15.74
C ASN A 18 6.03 -18.74 -15.44
N ARG A 19 4.90 -18.89 -14.74
CA ARG A 19 3.98 -17.78 -14.45
C ARG A 19 4.51 -16.79 -13.42
N TYR A 20 5.09 -17.26 -12.31
CA TYR A 20 5.46 -16.42 -11.18
C TYR A 20 6.96 -16.10 -11.10
N PHE A 21 7.81 -17.00 -11.57
CA PHE A 21 9.26 -16.82 -11.48
C PHE A 21 9.84 -16.34 -12.80
N TRP A 22 9.70 -17.11 -13.87
CA TRP A 22 10.32 -16.77 -15.15
C TRP A 22 9.69 -15.53 -15.82
N ASN A 23 8.36 -15.42 -15.86
CA ASN A 23 7.71 -14.23 -16.41
C ASN A 23 8.07 -12.96 -15.63
N PHE A 24 8.15 -13.06 -14.30
CA PHE A 24 8.60 -11.94 -13.47
C PHE A 24 10.05 -11.57 -13.77
N PHE A 25 10.98 -12.55 -13.78
CA PHE A 25 12.39 -12.29 -14.04
C PHE A 25 12.66 -11.84 -15.49
N TYR A 26 12.03 -12.46 -16.49
CA TYR A 26 12.21 -12.04 -17.89
C TYR A 26 11.74 -10.61 -18.15
N GLN A 27 10.74 -10.12 -17.40
CA GLN A 27 10.28 -8.75 -17.50
C GLN A 27 11.35 -7.73 -17.06
N PHE A 28 12.27 -8.14 -16.18
CA PHE A 28 13.34 -7.27 -15.66
C PHE A 28 14.71 -7.45 -16.33
N ILE A 29 14.91 -8.52 -17.11
CA ILE A 29 16.22 -8.86 -17.68
C ILE A 29 16.52 -8.10 -18.96
N SER A 30 15.53 -7.72 -19.78
CA SER A 30 15.75 -6.98 -21.00
C SER A 30 15.07 -5.61 -20.97
N LYS A 31 15.78 -4.58 -21.45
CA LYS A 31 15.26 -3.20 -21.51
C LYS A 31 13.99 -3.11 -22.40
N GLU A 32 13.91 -3.93 -23.43
CA GLU A 32 12.76 -4.00 -24.33
C GLU A 32 11.53 -4.61 -23.65
N ASN A 33 11.70 -5.69 -22.88
CA ASN A 33 10.63 -6.31 -22.12
C ASN A 33 10.15 -5.40 -20.97
N LEU A 34 11.05 -4.63 -20.37
CA LEU A 34 10.72 -3.65 -19.34
C LEU A 34 9.84 -2.51 -19.92
N LEU A 35 10.18 -2.02 -21.08
CA LEU A 35 9.38 -1.00 -21.78
C LEU A 35 7.99 -1.53 -22.17
N LYS A 36 7.91 -2.76 -22.69
CA LYS A 36 6.64 -3.44 -22.96
C LYS A 36 5.80 -3.61 -21.69
N PHE A 37 6.41 -4.09 -20.62
CA PHE A 37 5.74 -4.23 -19.32
C PHE A 37 5.19 -2.89 -18.81
N GLU A 38 5.96 -1.81 -18.91
CA GLU A 38 5.51 -0.48 -18.54
C GLU A 38 4.32 0.02 -19.39
N GLN A 39 4.30 -0.34 -20.66
CA GLN A 39 3.24 0.07 -21.61
C GLN A 39 1.98 -0.77 -21.49
N GLU A 40 2.09 -2.04 -21.17
CA GLU A 40 0.97 -2.99 -21.15
C GLU A 40 0.37 -3.18 -19.75
N ASN A 41 1.17 -3.04 -18.68
CA ASN A 41 0.70 -3.29 -17.34
C ASN A 41 -0.22 -2.17 -16.85
N LEU A 42 -1.46 -2.55 -16.52
CA LEU A 42 -2.47 -1.61 -16.03
C LEU A 42 -2.02 -0.92 -14.74
N TYR A 43 -1.47 -1.65 -13.77
CA TYR A 43 -1.05 -1.07 -12.49
C TYR A 43 0.06 -0.04 -12.66
N VAL A 44 1.03 -0.29 -13.54
CA VAL A 44 2.08 0.70 -13.84
C VAL A 44 1.48 1.99 -14.42
N LYS A 45 0.49 1.86 -15.31
CA LYS A 45 -0.23 3.04 -15.84
C LYS A 45 -0.96 3.82 -14.76
N LEU A 46 -1.57 3.12 -13.78
CA LEU A 46 -2.27 3.73 -12.66
C LEU A 46 -1.31 4.43 -11.70
N TYR A 47 -0.16 3.81 -11.40
CA TYR A 47 0.89 4.42 -10.58
C TYR A 47 1.46 5.68 -11.25
N LYS A 48 1.71 5.62 -12.56
CA LYS A 48 2.14 6.79 -13.34
C LYS A 48 1.09 7.91 -13.32
N SER A 49 -0.19 7.57 -13.42
CA SER A 49 -1.29 8.55 -13.31
C SER A 49 -1.34 9.18 -11.91
N GLY A 50 -1.23 8.38 -10.83
CA GLY A 50 -1.15 8.90 -9.47
C GLY A 50 0.04 9.84 -9.27
N TYR A 51 1.19 9.47 -9.79
CA TYR A 51 2.38 10.32 -9.77
C TYR A 51 2.22 11.61 -10.60
N ALA A 52 1.53 11.54 -11.74
CA ALA A 52 1.25 12.71 -12.57
C ALA A 52 0.34 13.71 -11.84
N VAL A 53 -0.69 13.24 -11.13
CA VAL A 53 -1.52 14.10 -10.26
C VAL A 53 -0.67 14.74 -9.18
N PHE A 54 0.18 13.96 -8.49
CA PHE A 54 1.10 14.49 -7.49
C PHE A 54 2.02 15.58 -8.06
N LYS A 55 2.57 15.40 -9.26
CA LYS A 55 3.41 16.42 -9.90
C LYS A 55 2.70 17.74 -10.12
N ASN A 56 1.40 17.70 -10.45
CA ASN A 56 0.60 18.91 -10.67
C ASN A 56 0.15 19.56 -9.36
N TYR A 57 0.02 18.78 -8.28
CA TYR A 57 -0.42 19.26 -6.95
C TYR A 57 0.52 18.77 -5.84
N PRO A 58 1.81 19.18 -5.85
CA PRO A 58 2.83 18.51 -5.02
C PRO A 58 2.74 18.80 -3.53
N ILE A 59 2.18 19.93 -3.10
CA ILE A 59 2.22 20.36 -1.70
C ILE A 59 1.08 19.75 -0.90
N LEU A 60 -0.17 19.99 -1.31
CA LEU A 60 -1.38 19.60 -0.58
C LEU A 60 -2.21 18.53 -1.29
N GLY A 61 -1.84 18.14 -2.52
CA GLY A 61 -2.62 17.20 -3.33
C GLY A 61 -3.93 17.80 -3.83
N VAL A 62 -4.79 16.95 -4.39
CA VAL A 62 -6.11 17.35 -4.89
C VAL A 62 -7.22 17.26 -3.83
N GLY A 63 -6.92 16.82 -2.64
CA GLY A 63 -7.87 16.54 -1.56
C GLY A 63 -8.36 15.10 -1.53
N ASN A 64 -8.81 14.66 -0.34
CA ASN A 64 -9.27 13.30 -0.12
C ASN A 64 -10.42 12.91 -1.05
N LYS A 65 -10.34 11.74 -1.68
CA LYS A 65 -11.31 11.19 -2.65
C LYS A 65 -11.50 12.05 -3.92
N ASN A 66 -10.65 13.06 -4.16
CA ASN A 66 -10.75 13.94 -5.33
C ASN A 66 -9.89 13.46 -6.53
N TYR A 67 -9.10 12.41 -6.38
CA TYR A 67 -8.32 11.83 -7.49
C TYR A 67 -9.18 11.57 -8.73
N ARG A 68 -10.36 10.97 -8.56
CA ARG A 68 -11.28 10.68 -9.65
C ARG A 68 -11.74 11.97 -10.36
N PHE A 69 -12.09 12.99 -9.60
CA PHE A 69 -12.57 14.26 -10.21
C PHE A 69 -11.48 14.93 -11.02
N GLU A 70 -10.21 14.85 -10.56
CA GLU A 70 -9.09 15.39 -11.29
C GLU A 70 -8.80 14.59 -12.55
N THR A 71 -8.73 13.26 -12.47
CA THR A 71 -8.31 12.42 -13.58
C THR A 71 -9.40 12.16 -14.62
N CYS A 72 -10.67 12.44 -14.32
CA CYS A 72 -11.81 12.21 -15.21
C CYS A 72 -12.41 13.50 -15.81
N LYS A 73 -11.73 14.64 -15.72
CA LYS A 73 -12.26 15.92 -16.21
C LYS A 73 -12.60 15.89 -17.70
N ASN A 74 -11.60 15.75 -18.55
CA ASN A 74 -11.78 15.65 -20.00
C ASN A 74 -10.68 14.82 -20.67
N SER A 75 -10.91 14.42 -21.91
CA SER A 75 -9.96 13.58 -22.68
C SER A 75 -8.65 14.29 -22.98
N ASP A 76 -8.68 15.60 -23.21
CA ASP A 76 -7.50 16.37 -23.59
C ASP A 76 -6.54 16.51 -22.40
N GLU A 77 -7.06 16.76 -21.19
CA GLU A 77 -6.26 16.74 -19.97
C GLU A 77 -5.72 15.36 -19.65
N GLN A 78 -6.51 14.29 -19.88
CA GLN A 78 -6.05 12.92 -19.70
C GLN A 78 -4.85 12.61 -20.61
N LEU A 79 -4.92 12.99 -21.87
CA LEU A 79 -3.81 12.81 -22.81
C LEU A 79 -2.60 13.67 -22.45
N LYS A 80 -2.82 14.95 -22.13
CA LYS A 80 -1.76 15.92 -21.81
C LYS A 80 -0.96 15.51 -20.58
N PHE A 81 -1.62 15.07 -19.53
CA PHE A 81 -0.98 14.75 -18.25
C PHE A 81 -0.74 13.25 -18.03
N GLY A 82 -1.19 12.39 -18.92
CA GLY A 82 -1.09 10.94 -18.76
C GLY A 82 -2.02 10.38 -17.68
N TYR A 83 -3.12 11.07 -17.42
CA TYR A 83 -4.10 10.66 -16.42
C TYR A 83 -4.88 9.42 -16.88
N LYS A 84 -5.24 8.58 -15.92
CA LYS A 84 -6.17 7.47 -16.09
C LYS A 84 -7.39 7.70 -15.22
N CYS A 85 -8.55 7.87 -15.87
CA CYS A 85 -9.82 8.09 -15.20
C CYS A 85 -10.23 6.84 -14.41
N LEU A 86 -9.96 6.85 -13.12
CA LEU A 86 -10.33 5.82 -12.14
C LEU A 86 -10.56 6.44 -10.77
N THR A 87 -11.11 5.65 -9.85
CA THR A 87 -11.45 6.12 -8.49
C THR A 87 -10.21 6.42 -7.64
N HIS A 88 -9.09 5.71 -7.86
CA HIS A 88 -7.85 5.82 -7.09
C HIS A 88 -6.69 5.16 -7.88
N PRO A 89 -5.43 5.44 -7.54
CA PRO A 89 -4.27 4.93 -8.29
C PRO A 89 -3.88 3.47 -7.98
N HIS A 90 -4.67 2.74 -7.19
CA HIS A 90 -4.44 1.35 -6.79
C HIS A 90 -3.11 1.06 -6.08
N GLN A 91 -2.54 2.05 -5.42
CA GLN A 91 -1.36 1.92 -4.58
C GLN A 91 -1.34 3.02 -3.52
N LEU A 92 -1.10 2.64 -2.26
CA LEU A 92 -1.25 3.49 -1.08
C LEU A 92 -0.45 4.80 -1.16
N TYR A 93 0.84 4.70 -1.50
CA TYR A 93 1.70 5.89 -1.52
C TYR A 93 1.33 6.87 -2.62
N PHE A 94 0.94 6.36 -3.80
CA PHE A 94 0.45 7.22 -4.89
C PHE A 94 -0.92 7.83 -4.57
N GLU A 95 -1.77 7.11 -3.82
CA GLU A 95 -3.03 7.66 -3.32
C GLU A 95 -2.76 8.80 -2.33
N PHE A 96 -1.89 8.60 -1.34
CA PHE A 96 -1.54 9.65 -0.40
C PHE A 96 -0.86 10.84 -1.08
N LEU A 97 0.11 10.62 -1.95
CA LEU A 97 0.79 11.69 -2.66
C LEU A 97 -0.14 12.50 -3.57
N SER A 98 -1.02 11.83 -4.32
CA SER A 98 -1.94 12.52 -5.22
C SER A 98 -3.04 13.27 -4.48
N GLU A 99 -3.58 12.70 -3.39
CA GLU A 99 -4.71 13.30 -2.67
C GLU A 99 -4.29 14.27 -1.56
N HIS A 100 -3.18 14.01 -0.88
CA HIS A 100 -2.72 14.82 0.27
C HIS A 100 -1.39 15.56 0.04
N GLY A 101 -0.78 15.36 -1.12
CA GLY A 101 0.51 15.97 -1.44
C GLY A 101 1.64 15.48 -0.52
N LEU A 102 2.77 16.15 -0.60
CA LEU A 102 3.94 15.82 0.22
C LEU A 102 3.71 16.08 1.70
N VAL A 103 3.07 17.19 2.03
CA VAL A 103 2.83 17.59 3.43
C VAL A 103 1.94 16.57 4.14
N GLY A 104 0.77 16.28 3.58
CA GLY A 104 -0.16 15.32 4.18
C GLY A 104 0.40 13.91 4.23
N THR A 105 1.09 13.46 3.17
CA THR A 105 1.73 12.15 3.11
C THR A 105 2.79 11.98 4.21
N ILE A 106 3.70 12.96 4.37
CA ILE A 106 4.74 12.91 5.41
C ILE A 106 4.10 12.88 6.80
N LEU A 107 3.10 13.71 7.07
CA LEU A 107 2.42 13.74 8.36
C LEU A 107 1.75 12.39 8.68
N ILE A 108 0.96 11.85 7.76
CA ILE A 108 0.27 10.56 7.94
C ILE A 108 1.27 9.43 8.17
N LEU A 109 2.27 9.28 7.29
CA LEU A 109 3.25 8.21 7.39
C LEU A 109 4.12 8.34 8.63
N SER A 110 4.52 9.56 9.01
CA SER A 110 5.32 9.80 10.22
C SER A 110 4.57 9.36 11.49
N ILE A 111 3.28 9.70 11.60
CA ILE A 111 2.45 9.29 12.75
C ILE A 111 2.31 7.76 12.77
N PHE A 112 1.97 7.12 11.65
CA PHE A 112 1.80 5.67 11.61
C PHE A 112 3.10 4.94 11.94
N PHE A 113 4.20 5.27 11.29
CA PHE A 113 5.46 4.61 11.56
C PHE A 113 5.96 4.86 12.98
N TYR A 114 5.83 6.09 13.52
CA TYR A 114 6.14 6.37 14.90
C TYR A 114 5.37 5.46 15.87
N LEU A 115 4.06 5.34 15.69
CA LEU A 115 3.22 4.51 16.54
C LEU A 115 3.56 3.02 16.40
N MET A 116 3.82 2.55 15.19
CA MET A 116 4.23 1.16 14.95
C MET A 116 5.58 0.84 15.59
N PHE A 117 6.58 1.70 15.42
CA PHE A 117 7.90 1.51 16.05
C PHE A 117 7.82 1.54 17.59
N LYS A 118 7.00 2.42 18.14
CA LYS A 118 6.81 2.52 19.60
C LYS A 118 6.36 1.21 20.22
N ILE A 119 5.50 0.44 19.54
CA ILE A 119 4.96 -0.82 20.10
C ILE A 119 5.71 -2.07 19.62
N LEU A 120 6.58 -1.96 18.62
CA LEU A 120 7.27 -3.09 17.98
C LEU A 120 7.96 -3.99 19.01
N LYS A 121 8.73 -3.42 19.93
CA LYS A 121 9.42 -4.17 20.99
C LYS A 121 8.43 -4.95 21.85
N SER A 122 7.31 -4.34 22.23
CA SER A 122 6.28 -4.99 23.04
C SER A 122 5.63 -6.16 22.31
N ILE A 123 5.36 -5.98 21.02
CA ILE A 123 4.77 -7.02 20.15
C ILE A 123 5.69 -8.24 20.04
N LEU A 124 6.98 -8.00 19.78
CA LEU A 124 7.96 -9.09 19.63
C LEU A 124 8.15 -9.89 20.92
N LEU A 125 8.00 -9.25 22.09
CA LEU A 125 8.18 -9.88 23.39
C LEU A 125 6.90 -10.51 23.97
N SER A 126 5.71 -10.09 23.52
CA SER A 126 4.44 -10.44 24.16
C SER A 126 3.95 -11.86 23.84
N LYS A 127 4.39 -12.46 22.73
CA LYS A 127 3.86 -13.72 22.18
C LYS A 127 2.33 -13.74 22.03
N ASN A 128 1.71 -12.56 21.95
CA ASN A 128 0.27 -12.43 21.75
C ASN A 128 -0.05 -12.50 20.25
N TYR A 129 -0.55 -13.64 19.80
CA TYR A 129 -0.81 -13.90 18.38
C TYR A 129 -1.85 -12.97 17.76
N ILE A 130 -2.85 -12.51 18.52
CA ILE A 130 -3.85 -11.56 18.04
C ILE A 130 -3.17 -10.21 17.77
N GLN A 131 -2.34 -9.74 18.70
CA GLN A 131 -1.59 -8.50 18.54
C GLN A 131 -0.61 -8.58 17.37
N ILE A 132 0.10 -9.71 17.23
CA ILE A 132 1.04 -9.95 16.11
C ILE A 132 0.27 -9.97 14.77
N GLY A 133 -0.86 -10.66 14.70
CA GLY A 133 -1.68 -10.72 13.49
C GLY A 133 -2.20 -9.33 13.08
N ALA A 134 -2.71 -8.55 14.02
CA ALA A 134 -3.16 -7.18 13.78
C ALA A 134 -2.00 -6.26 13.32
N PHE A 135 -0.82 -6.39 13.92
CA PHE A 135 0.38 -5.65 13.50
C PHE A 135 0.80 -6.00 12.08
N ILE A 136 0.86 -7.29 11.74
CA ILE A 136 1.20 -7.75 10.39
C ILE A 136 0.18 -7.24 9.38
N PHE A 137 -1.12 -7.28 9.71
CA PHE A 137 -2.16 -6.73 8.83
C PHE A 137 -1.92 -5.24 8.54
N VAL A 138 -1.66 -4.44 9.57
CA VAL A 138 -1.35 -3.01 9.41
C VAL A 138 -0.08 -2.81 8.58
N LEU A 139 0.98 -3.58 8.85
CA LEU A 139 2.27 -3.48 8.15
C LEU A 139 2.14 -3.80 6.65
N ILE A 140 1.36 -4.81 6.28
CA ILE A 140 1.16 -5.21 4.88
C ILE A 140 0.52 -4.06 4.07
N ASN A 141 -0.36 -3.24 4.66
CA ASN A 141 -0.93 -2.09 3.97
C ASN A 141 0.13 -1.07 3.52
N PHE A 142 1.28 -1.02 4.20
CA PHE A 142 2.39 -0.13 3.86
C PHE A 142 3.45 -0.80 2.97
N THR A 143 3.20 -2.00 2.42
CA THR A 143 4.14 -2.63 1.51
C THR A 143 4.21 -1.84 0.20
N PRO A 144 5.40 -1.31 -0.19
CA PRO A 144 5.53 -0.52 -1.40
C PRO A 144 5.27 -1.38 -2.65
N LEU A 145 4.73 -0.74 -3.69
CA LEU A 145 4.43 -1.32 -5.01
C LEU A 145 3.41 -2.46 -5.02
N LEU A 146 2.86 -2.84 -3.87
CA LEU A 146 1.77 -3.81 -3.82
C LEU A 146 0.46 -3.12 -4.27
N PRO A 147 -0.26 -3.67 -5.26
CA PRO A 147 -1.57 -3.17 -5.63
C PRO A 147 -2.54 -3.23 -4.43
N SER A 148 -3.25 -2.14 -4.19
CA SER A 148 -4.21 -2.02 -3.09
C SER A 148 -5.54 -1.47 -3.58
N GLY A 149 -6.61 -1.74 -2.84
CA GLY A 149 -7.84 -0.95 -2.96
C GLY A 149 -7.62 0.47 -2.44
N SER A 150 -8.60 1.37 -2.64
CA SER A 150 -8.52 2.71 -2.04
C SER A 150 -8.44 2.59 -0.51
N PHE A 151 -7.43 3.23 0.08
CA PHE A 151 -7.25 3.25 1.53
C PHE A 151 -8.44 3.91 2.22
N PHE A 152 -8.94 5.00 1.64
CA PHE A 152 -10.08 5.77 2.17
C PHE A 152 -11.45 5.20 1.78
N SER A 153 -11.54 3.99 1.19
CA SER A 153 -12.83 3.31 1.05
C SER A 153 -13.34 2.87 2.43
N ASP A 154 -14.65 2.91 2.63
CA ASP A 154 -15.27 2.62 3.93
C ASP A 154 -14.89 1.24 4.46
N PHE A 155 -14.77 0.24 3.58
CA PHE A 155 -14.36 -1.11 3.95
C PHE A 155 -12.89 -1.17 4.38
N ASN A 156 -11.96 -0.66 3.57
CA ASN A 156 -10.53 -0.75 3.85
C ASN A 156 -10.13 0.07 5.08
N ILE A 157 -10.67 1.29 5.20
CA ILE A 157 -10.37 2.16 6.35
C ILE A 157 -10.91 1.58 7.65
N THR A 158 -12.10 0.96 7.61
CA THR A 158 -12.69 0.29 8.79
C THR A 158 -11.82 -0.89 9.23
N LEU A 159 -11.43 -1.77 8.30
CA LEU A 159 -10.55 -2.91 8.60
C LEU A 159 -9.18 -2.44 9.11
N PHE A 160 -8.63 -1.38 8.51
CA PHE A 160 -7.37 -0.81 8.95
C PHE A 160 -7.44 -0.32 10.39
N TRP A 161 -8.40 0.53 10.73
CA TRP A 161 -8.55 1.08 12.08
C TRP A 161 -8.93 0.03 13.12
N LEU A 162 -9.71 -0.99 12.75
CA LEU A 162 -10.00 -2.12 13.62
C LEU A 162 -8.70 -2.84 14.02
N ASN A 163 -7.89 -3.23 13.05
CA ASN A 163 -6.63 -3.92 13.32
C ASN A 163 -5.62 -3.00 14.01
N PHE A 164 -5.57 -1.73 13.64
CA PHE A 164 -4.73 -0.74 14.31
C PHE A 164 -5.09 -0.59 15.80
N SER A 165 -6.38 -0.56 16.13
CA SER A 165 -6.87 -0.50 17.49
C SER A 165 -6.57 -1.79 18.27
N LEU A 166 -6.81 -2.97 17.67
CA LEU A 166 -6.49 -4.27 18.27
C LEU A 166 -5.01 -4.40 18.59
N MET A 167 -4.15 -3.91 17.70
CA MET A 167 -2.69 -3.89 17.89
C MET A 167 -2.28 -3.21 19.20
N PHE A 168 -3.00 -2.19 19.65
CA PHE A 168 -2.75 -1.50 20.92
C PHE A 168 -3.53 -2.12 22.10
N ALA A 169 -4.79 -2.51 21.87
CA ALA A 169 -5.71 -2.91 22.94
C ALA A 169 -5.41 -4.32 23.50
N CYS A 170 -4.91 -5.24 22.68
CA CYS A 170 -4.75 -6.65 23.06
C CYS A 170 -3.63 -6.94 24.07
N ASN A 171 -2.85 -5.94 24.49
CA ASN A 171 -1.78 -6.12 25.46
C ASN A 171 -1.82 -4.99 26.50
N LYS A 172 -1.83 -5.34 27.80
CA LYS A 172 -1.85 -4.36 28.89
C LYS A 172 -0.70 -3.34 28.83
N LYS A 173 0.48 -3.75 28.36
CA LYS A 173 1.66 -2.86 28.21
C LYS A 173 1.54 -1.84 27.06
N THR A 174 0.71 -2.11 26.08
CA THR A 174 0.50 -1.22 24.92
C THR A 174 -0.85 -0.53 24.95
N ASN A 175 -1.77 -1.00 25.78
CA ASN A 175 -3.10 -0.41 25.90
C ASN A 175 -3.01 0.94 26.62
N ILE A 176 -3.24 2.01 25.86
CA ILE A 176 -3.20 3.39 26.38
C ILE A 176 -4.31 3.71 27.40
N PHE A 177 -5.37 2.91 27.43
CA PHE A 177 -6.49 3.02 28.35
C PHE A 177 -6.36 2.10 29.58
N ALA A 178 -5.37 1.21 29.60
CA ALA A 178 -5.11 0.40 30.77
C ALA A 178 -4.63 1.33 31.92
N LYS A 179 -5.50 1.50 32.94
CA LYS A 179 -5.12 2.18 34.17
C LYS A 179 -3.87 1.48 34.73
N ASN A 180 -2.79 2.22 34.97
CA ASN A 180 -1.67 1.71 35.73
C ASN A 180 -2.21 1.37 37.14
N SER A 181 -2.59 0.12 37.36
CA SER A 181 -2.81 -0.42 38.69
C SER A 181 -1.42 -0.62 39.30
N ASN A 182 -0.94 0.40 39.99
CA ASN A 182 0.18 0.24 40.93
C ASN A 182 -0.23 -0.74 42.03
#